data_ff01f5eba924c084efc1ea2949d51fe1
#
_entry.id   ff01f5eba924c084efc1ea2949d51fe1
#
_cell.length_a   1.000
_cell.length_b   1.000
_cell.length_c   1.000
_cell.angle_alpha   90.00
_cell.angle_beta   90.00
_cell.angle_gamma   90.00
#
_symmetry.space_group_name_H-M   'P 1'
#
loop_
_entity.id
_entity.type
_entity.pdbx_description
1 polymer ?
#
loop_
_entity_poly.entity_id
_entity_poly.type
_entity_poly.pdbx_seq_one_letter_code
_entity_poly.pdbx_strand_id
1 'polypeptide(L)'
;LKFPERVYTAEEVKTAKELIDKGYKHRLTVKGSLNFKQKVSQTLKLVKTAGYYEFLRTYIKQIIEIDGLTQLRETEAAIWANKFAVENPVDAASLFIQKTNQMKEYIEGELYYGGTAEKRSVEKRIEFLESLKNKSEKKEVKEECERLLKMWEDSSLAY
;
A
#
# COMPACT_ATOMS: atom_id res chain seq x y z
N LEU A 1 -10.42 -19.71 13.73
CA LEU A 1 -10.96 -18.62 12.90
C LEU A 1 -10.22 -18.55 11.57
N LYS A 2 -10.96 -18.39 10.51
CA LYS A 2 -10.44 -18.23 9.16
C LYS A 2 -10.66 -16.80 8.70
N PHE A 3 -9.68 -16.20 8.01
CA PHE A 3 -9.84 -14.86 7.46
C PHE A 3 -10.99 -14.89 6.43
N PRO A 4 -11.96 -13.94 6.52
CA PRO A 4 -13.11 -13.95 5.63
C PRO A 4 -12.69 -13.70 4.18
N GLU A 5 -13.35 -14.38 3.24
CA GLU A 5 -13.10 -14.19 1.80
C GLU A 5 -13.49 -12.79 1.36
N ARG A 6 -14.50 -12.23 2.01
CA ARG A 6 -14.99 -10.88 1.77
C ARG A 6 -15.03 -10.13 3.09
N VAL A 7 -14.49 -8.92 3.10
CA VAL A 7 -14.43 -8.06 4.29
C VAL A 7 -15.44 -6.93 4.10
N TYR A 8 -16.72 -7.25 4.26
CA TYR A 8 -17.79 -6.29 3.98
C TYR A 8 -18.77 -6.12 5.12
N THR A 9 -19.41 -7.19 5.59
CA THR A 9 -20.36 -7.10 6.70
C THR A 9 -19.63 -6.74 7.99
N ALA A 10 -20.38 -6.16 8.95
CA ALA A 10 -19.82 -5.82 10.25
C ALA A 10 -19.16 -7.02 10.92
N GLU A 11 -19.74 -8.22 10.76
CA GLU A 11 -19.20 -9.44 11.33
C GLU A 11 -17.92 -9.89 10.63
N GLU A 12 -17.87 -9.77 9.31
CA GLU A 12 -16.67 -10.09 8.53
C GLU A 12 -15.51 -9.16 8.90
N VAL A 13 -15.79 -7.87 9.02
CA VAL A 13 -14.79 -6.86 9.44
C VAL A 13 -14.29 -7.17 10.85
N LYS A 14 -15.20 -7.51 11.76
CA LYS A 14 -14.85 -7.88 13.13
C LYS A 14 -13.93 -9.10 13.17
N THR A 15 -14.24 -10.13 12.40
CA THR A 15 -13.41 -11.35 12.31
C THR A 15 -12.03 -11.03 11.76
N ALA A 16 -11.96 -10.22 10.70
CA ALA A 16 -10.69 -9.79 10.11
C ALA A 16 -9.85 -9.05 11.16
N LYS A 17 -10.46 -8.12 11.90
CA LYS A 17 -9.77 -7.35 12.93
C LYS A 17 -9.24 -8.25 14.05
N GLU A 18 -10.04 -9.20 14.50
CA GLU A 18 -9.60 -10.14 15.55
C GLU A 18 -8.39 -10.96 15.12
N LEU A 19 -8.38 -11.44 13.88
CA LEU A 19 -7.25 -12.20 13.34
C LEU A 19 -6.00 -11.34 13.20
N ILE A 20 -6.16 -10.13 12.71
CA ILE A 20 -5.05 -9.18 12.59
C ILE A 20 -4.45 -8.86 13.96
N ASP A 21 -5.29 -8.63 14.96
CA ASP A 21 -4.86 -8.36 16.34
C ASP A 21 -4.08 -9.55 16.94
N LYS A 22 -4.34 -10.76 16.45
CA LYS A 22 -3.63 -11.98 16.85
C LYS A 22 -2.37 -12.25 16.04
N GLY A 23 -2.02 -11.37 15.12
CA GLY A 23 -0.79 -11.49 14.33
C GLY A 23 -0.97 -12.13 12.96
N TYR A 24 -2.19 -12.27 12.46
CA TYR A 24 -2.43 -12.83 11.13
C TYR A 24 -1.73 -12.00 10.06
N LYS A 25 -1.11 -12.70 9.10
CA LYS A 25 -0.51 -12.10 7.91
C LYS A 25 -0.99 -12.86 6.68
N HIS A 26 -1.34 -12.14 5.64
CA HIS A 26 -1.70 -12.74 4.36
C HIS A 26 -0.47 -13.33 3.68
N ARG A 27 -0.68 -14.37 2.90
CA ARG A 27 0.26 -14.78 1.88
C ARG A 27 -0.05 -13.92 0.64
N LEU A 28 0.69 -12.84 0.47
CA LEU A 28 0.47 -11.89 -0.62
C LEU A 28 0.63 -12.58 -1.98
N THR A 29 -0.38 -12.44 -2.83
CA THR A 29 -0.33 -12.95 -4.20
C THR A 29 -0.41 -11.80 -5.19
N VAL A 30 0.19 -11.97 -6.37
CA VAL A 30 0.21 -10.98 -7.43
C VAL A 30 -0.36 -11.62 -8.69
N LYS A 31 -1.35 -10.97 -9.31
CA LYS A 31 -1.99 -11.44 -10.54
C LYS A 31 -1.82 -10.42 -11.65
N GLY A 32 -1.41 -10.88 -12.82
CA GLY A 32 -1.24 -10.04 -13.99
C GLY A 32 -0.26 -10.64 -14.97
N SER A 33 0.15 -9.85 -15.95
CA SER A 33 1.14 -10.24 -16.93
C SER A 33 2.50 -10.50 -16.29
N LEU A 34 3.36 -11.21 -16.98
CA LEU A 34 4.73 -11.46 -16.49
C LEU A 34 5.47 -10.14 -16.23
N ASN A 35 5.33 -9.19 -17.13
CA ASN A 35 5.95 -7.87 -16.98
C ASN A 35 5.47 -7.15 -15.70
N PHE A 36 4.16 -7.15 -15.47
CA PHE A 36 3.56 -6.57 -14.26
C PHE A 36 4.12 -7.23 -13.00
N LYS A 37 4.15 -8.56 -12.97
CA LYS A 37 4.65 -9.32 -11.82
C LYS A 37 6.11 -9.02 -11.52
N GLN A 38 6.94 -8.87 -12.56
CA GLN A 38 8.35 -8.52 -12.39
C GLN A 38 8.52 -7.13 -11.78
N LYS A 39 7.72 -6.16 -12.24
CA LYS A 39 7.73 -4.79 -11.71
C LYS A 39 7.24 -4.74 -10.28
N VAL A 40 6.17 -5.46 -9.96
CA VAL A 40 5.68 -5.57 -8.58
C VAL A 40 6.73 -6.22 -7.69
N SER A 41 7.43 -7.24 -8.18
CA SER A 41 8.52 -7.86 -7.43
C SER A 41 9.61 -6.86 -7.05
N GLN A 42 10.00 -5.98 -7.98
CA GLN A 42 10.97 -4.91 -7.70
C GLN A 42 10.43 -3.93 -6.67
N THR A 43 9.15 -3.56 -6.81
CA THR A 43 8.46 -2.68 -5.87
C THR A 43 8.44 -3.28 -4.46
N LEU A 44 8.11 -4.57 -4.35
CA LEU A 44 8.05 -5.25 -3.05
C LEU A 44 9.42 -5.36 -2.37
N LYS A 45 10.50 -5.45 -3.13
CA LYS A 45 11.86 -5.40 -2.56
C LYS A 45 12.10 -4.07 -1.85
N LEU A 46 11.62 -2.96 -2.42
CA LEU A 46 11.72 -1.64 -1.81
C LEU A 46 10.86 -1.54 -0.56
N VAL A 47 9.65 -2.11 -0.59
CA VAL A 47 8.78 -2.18 0.59
C VAL A 47 9.50 -2.92 1.74
N LYS A 48 10.17 -4.01 1.42
CA LYS A 48 10.97 -4.77 2.40
C LYS A 48 12.13 -3.94 2.95
N THR A 49 12.87 -3.26 2.07
CA THR A 49 13.98 -2.40 2.47
C THR A 49 13.52 -1.33 3.45
N ALA A 50 12.37 -0.73 3.21
CA ALA A 50 11.81 0.32 4.07
C ALA A 50 11.24 -0.20 5.38
N GLY A 51 11.12 -1.53 5.53
CA GLY A 51 10.58 -2.14 6.74
C GLY A 51 9.06 -2.18 6.81
N TYR A 52 8.38 -2.11 5.66
CA TYR A 52 6.92 -2.05 5.60
C TYR A 52 6.26 -3.32 5.05
N TYR A 53 7.03 -4.37 4.80
CA TYR A 53 6.47 -5.58 4.17
C TYR A 53 5.45 -6.28 5.06
N GLU A 54 5.72 -6.39 6.37
CA GLU A 54 4.78 -7.01 7.30
C GLU A 54 3.51 -6.18 7.44
N PHE A 55 3.63 -4.84 7.42
CA PHE A 55 2.48 -3.96 7.40
C PHE A 55 1.61 -4.21 6.16
N LEU A 56 2.21 -4.31 4.99
CA LEU A 56 1.51 -4.62 3.74
C LEU A 56 0.76 -5.94 3.85
N ARG A 57 1.43 -7.00 4.28
CA ARG A 57 0.84 -8.35 4.40
C ARG A 57 -0.24 -8.44 5.48
N THR A 58 -0.22 -7.55 6.46
CA THR A 58 -1.26 -7.50 7.47
C THR A 58 -2.62 -7.16 6.87
N TYR A 59 -2.64 -6.29 5.88
CA TYR A 59 -3.90 -5.74 5.37
C TYR A 59 -4.21 -6.11 3.93
N ILE A 60 -3.21 -6.43 3.12
CA ILE A 60 -3.39 -6.69 1.69
C ILE A 60 -3.13 -8.16 1.38
N LYS A 61 -4.14 -8.79 0.80
CA LYS A 61 -4.10 -10.19 0.39
C LYS A 61 -3.55 -10.34 -1.03
N GLN A 62 -3.82 -9.37 -1.91
CA GLN A 62 -3.60 -9.54 -3.34
C GLN A 62 -3.36 -8.20 -4.04
N ILE A 63 -2.48 -8.23 -5.03
CA ILE A 63 -2.25 -7.11 -5.95
C ILE A 63 -2.58 -7.61 -7.35
N ILE A 64 -3.48 -6.91 -8.04
CA ILE A 64 -4.01 -7.33 -9.34
C ILE A 64 -3.79 -6.23 -10.38
N GLU A 65 -3.27 -6.61 -11.54
CA GLU A 65 -3.12 -5.71 -12.69
C GLU A 65 -4.49 -5.37 -13.28
N ILE A 66 -4.72 -4.07 -13.53
CA ILE A 66 -5.89 -3.58 -14.25
C ILE A 66 -5.49 -2.51 -15.27
N ASP A 67 -6.39 -2.22 -16.20
CA ASP A 67 -6.22 -1.15 -17.17
C ASP A 67 -6.80 0.19 -16.68
N GLY A 68 -7.67 0.16 -15.69
CA GLY A 68 -8.29 1.35 -15.11
C GLY A 68 -7.42 2.04 -14.07
N LEU A 69 -8.01 2.98 -13.34
CA LEU A 69 -7.32 3.70 -12.27
C LEU A 69 -7.01 2.76 -11.10
N THR A 70 -5.83 2.95 -10.52
CA THR A 70 -5.42 2.22 -9.31
C THR A 70 -6.42 2.50 -8.20
N GLN A 71 -6.86 1.44 -7.52
CA GLN A 71 -7.85 1.55 -6.47
C GLN A 71 -7.67 0.47 -5.41
N LEU A 72 -8.05 0.81 -4.20
CA LEU A 72 -8.19 -0.17 -3.14
C LEU A 72 -9.55 -0.86 -3.31
N ARG A 73 -9.54 -2.19 -3.30
CA ARG A 73 -10.77 -3.00 -3.23
C ARG A 73 -10.88 -3.54 -1.82
N GLU A 74 -11.41 -2.72 -0.92
CA GLU A 74 -11.43 -2.99 0.51
C GLU A 74 -12.15 -4.28 0.87
N THR A 75 -13.25 -4.59 0.19
CA THR A 75 -14.00 -5.82 0.46
C THR A 75 -13.23 -7.08 0.11
N GLU A 76 -12.26 -6.98 -0.76
CA GLU A 76 -11.42 -8.10 -1.19
C GLU A 76 -10.02 -8.06 -0.57
N ALA A 77 -9.73 -7.05 0.24
CA ALA A 77 -8.40 -6.81 0.79
C ALA A 77 -7.34 -6.78 -0.31
N ALA A 78 -7.63 -6.12 -1.42
CA ALA A 78 -6.81 -6.14 -2.63
C ALA A 78 -6.50 -4.74 -3.13
N ILE A 79 -5.33 -4.60 -3.74
CA ILE A 79 -4.97 -3.42 -4.52
C ILE A 79 -5.13 -3.77 -6.00
N TRP A 80 -5.98 -3.04 -6.69
CA TRP A 80 -6.10 -3.11 -8.14
C TRP A 80 -5.22 -2.03 -8.71
N ALA A 81 -4.10 -2.42 -9.32
CA ALA A 81 -3.06 -1.49 -9.76
C ALA A 81 -3.06 -1.34 -11.26
N ASN A 82 -3.11 -0.09 -11.73
CA ASN A 82 -2.92 0.19 -13.14
C ASN A 82 -1.52 -0.26 -13.56
N LYS A 83 -1.42 -0.92 -14.72
CA LYS A 83 -0.14 -1.45 -15.21
C LYS A 83 0.96 -0.39 -15.34
N PHE A 84 0.59 0.86 -15.57
CA PHE A 84 1.57 1.96 -15.66
C PHE A 84 1.99 2.50 -14.29
N ALA A 85 1.18 2.26 -13.25
CA ALA A 85 1.50 2.72 -11.90
C ALA A 85 2.73 2.02 -11.31
N VAL A 86 3.10 0.87 -11.83
CA VAL A 86 4.25 0.09 -11.35
C VAL A 86 5.53 0.32 -12.17
N GLU A 87 5.50 1.24 -13.13
CA GLU A 87 6.68 1.57 -13.94
C GLU A 87 7.78 2.21 -13.10
N ASN A 88 7.43 3.04 -12.12
CA ASN A 88 8.38 3.61 -11.17
C ASN A 88 8.27 2.84 -9.85
N PRO A 89 9.23 1.95 -9.54
CA PRO A 89 9.12 1.10 -8.36
C PRO A 89 9.06 1.87 -7.03
N VAL A 90 9.75 2.98 -6.92
CA VAL A 90 9.77 3.79 -5.69
C VAL A 90 8.39 4.42 -5.45
N ASP A 91 7.83 5.03 -6.49
CA ASP A 91 6.50 5.62 -6.41
C ASP A 91 5.43 4.54 -6.16
N ALA A 92 5.52 3.42 -6.87
CA ALA A 92 4.59 2.29 -6.69
C ALA A 92 4.63 1.76 -5.26
N ALA A 93 5.82 1.66 -4.67
CA ALA A 93 5.96 1.20 -3.29
C ALA A 93 5.22 2.14 -2.32
N SER A 94 5.40 3.45 -2.47
CA SER A 94 4.70 4.43 -1.63
C SER A 94 3.19 4.37 -1.84
N LEU A 95 2.75 4.16 -3.08
CA LEU A 95 1.33 4.01 -3.41
C LEU A 95 0.73 2.76 -2.73
N PHE A 96 1.43 1.64 -2.77
CA PHE A 96 0.98 0.41 -2.11
C PHE A 96 0.84 0.60 -0.60
N ILE A 97 1.76 1.33 0.02
CA ILE A 97 1.68 1.59 1.46
C ILE A 97 0.52 2.55 1.77
N GLN A 98 0.25 3.52 0.91
CA GLN A 98 -0.93 4.37 1.03
C GLN A 98 -2.21 3.54 1.02
N LYS A 99 -2.35 2.64 0.05
CA LYS A 99 -3.54 1.76 -0.06
C LYS A 99 -3.64 0.82 1.13
N THR A 100 -2.52 0.34 1.63
CA THR A 100 -2.48 -0.49 2.83
C THR A 100 -3.01 0.27 4.05
N ASN A 101 -2.61 1.52 4.20
CA ASN A 101 -3.09 2.36 5.30
C ASN A 101 -4.59 2.61 5.19
N GLN A 102 -5.11 2.81 3.99
CA GLN A 102 -6.54 2.95 3.75
C GLN A 102 -7.29 1.67 4.15
N MET A 103 -6.73 0.50 3.84
CA MET A 103 -7.32 -0.78 4.25
C MET A 103 -7.35 -0.91 5.77
N LYS A 104 -6.28 -0.51 6.43
CA LYS A 104 -6.21 -0.48 7.91
C LYS A 104 -7.33 0.40 8.47
N GLU A 105 -7.50 1.61 7.94
CA GLU A 105 -8.54 2.53 8.39
C GLU A 105 -9.94 1.94 8.16
N TYR A 106 -10.15 1.28 7.02
CA TYR A 106 -11.41 0.60 6.73
C TYR A 106 -11.73 -0.47 7.80
N ILE A 107 -10.76 -1.32 8.12
CA ILE A 107 -10.95 -2.38 9.13
C ILE A 107 -11.18 -1.80 10.52
N GLU A 108 -10.53 -0.69 10.84
CA GLU A 108 -10.68 -0.02 12.14
C GLU A 108 -11.95 0.83 12.23
N GLY A 109 -12.74 0.90 11.15
CA GLY A 109 -13.98 1.67 11.13
C GLY A 109 -13.78 3.16 10.99
N GLU A 110 -12.59 3.60 10.59
CA GLU A 110 -12.28 5.00 10.35
C GLU A 110 -12.68 5.40 8.93
N LEU A 111 -12.95 6.69 8.74
CA LEU A 111 -13.19 7.23 7.40
C LEU A 111 -11.88 7.29 6.63
N TYR A 112 -11.79 6.56 5.51
CA TYR A 112 -10.56 6.42 4.72
C TYR A 112 -10.59 7.18 3.40
N TYR A 113 -11.55 8.11 3.25
CA TYR A 113 -11.68 8.99 2.08
C TYR A 113 -12.11 10.38 2.54
N GLY A 114 -11.99 11.37 1.62
CA GLY A 114 -12.27 12.77 1.92
C GLY A 114 -11.03 13.52 2.40
N GLY A 115 -11.16 14.82 2.61
CA GLY A 115 -10.02 15.73 2.83
C GLY A 115 -9.04 15.32 3.92
N THR A 116 -9.53 15.01 5.13
CA THR A 116 -8.67 14.63 6.25
C THR A 116 -8.01 13.26 6.01
N ALA A 117 -8.75 12.32 5.45
CA ALA A 117 -8.23 11.00 5.11
C ALA A 117 -7.18 11.08 4.01
N GLU A 118 -7.39 11.93 3.02
CA GLU A 118 -6.40 12.16 1.94
C GLU A 118 -5.12 12.74 2.50
N LYS A 119 -5.22 13.67 3.44
CA LYS A 119 -4.04 14.23 4.11
C LYS A 119 -3.25 13.14 4.83
N ARG A 120 -3.92 12.26 5.59
CA ARG A 120 -3.26 11.13 6.25
C ARG A 120 -2.60 10.18 5.25
N SER A 121 -3.25 9.96 4.10
CA SER A 121 -2.71 9.14 3.01
C SER A 121 -1.40 9.70 2.47
N VAL A 122 -1.36 11.01 2.23
CA VAL A 122 -0.14 11.69 1.76
C VAL A 122 0.94 11.62 2.83
N GLU A 123 0.59 11.86 4.08
CA GLU A 123 1.53 11.74 5.20
C GLU A 123 2.15 10.34 5.29
N LYS A 124 1.35 9.31 5.01
CA LYS A 124 1.83 7.93 5.00
C LYS A 124 2.81 7.66 3.86
N ARG A 125 2.56 8.23 2.69
CA ARG A 125 3.51 8.14 1.57
C ARG A 125 4.82 8.82 1.91
N ILE A 126 4.76 10.00 2.52
CA ILE A 126 5.95 10.74 2.95
C ILE A 126 6.75 9.93 3.97
N GLU A 127 6.08 9.41 4.99
CA GLU A 127 6.69 8.55 6.01
C GLU A 127 7.42 7.37 5.39
N PHE A 128 6.76 6.68 4.45
CA PHE A 128 7.36 5.55 3.75
C PHE A 128 8.61 5.96 2.96
N LEU A 129 8.51 7.04 2.19
CA LEU A 129 9.63 7.52 1.35
C LEU A 129 10.83 7.94 2.21
N GLU A 130 10.59 8.56 3.35
CA GLU A 130 11.65 8.91 4.29
C GLU A 130 12.33 7.67 4.86
N SER A 131 11.55 6.64 5.21
CA SER A 131 12.09 5.38 5.69
C SER A 131 12.92 4.68 4.62
N LEU A 132 12.41 4.62 3.40
CA LEU A 132 13.12 4.01 2.28
C LEU A 132 14.43 4.75 1.98
N LYS A 133 14.38 6.08 1.95
CA LYS A 133 15.57 6.91 1.73
C LYS A 133 16.64 6.63 2.79
N ASN A 134 16.24 6.52 4.05
CA ASN A 134 17.19 6.31 5.15
C ASN A 134 17.79 4.91 5.16
N LYS A 135 17.01 3.90 4.75
CA LYS A 135 17.42 2.50 4.84
C LYS A 135 18.05 1.93 3.57
N SER A 136 17.79 2.55 2.41
CA SER A 136 18.36 2.08 1.16
C SER A 136 19.84 2.43 1.06
N GLU A 137 20.63 1.51 0.50
CA GLU A 137 22.05 1.74 0.21
C GLU A 137 22.27 2.20 -1.23
N LYS A 138 21.23 2.16 -2.06
CA LYS A 138 21.30 2.51 -3.48
C LYS A 138 21.10 4.00 -3.68
N LYS A 139 22.07 4.64 -4.31
CA LYS A 139 22.04 6.08 -4.58
C LYS A 139 20.83 6.50 -5.39
N GLU A 140 20.52 5.75 -6.46
CA GLU A 140 19.40 6.05 -7.34
C GLU A 140 18.05 5.95 -6.62
N VAL A 141 17.91 5.04 -5.65
CA VAL A 141 16.70 4.92 -4.83
C VAL A 141 16.58 6.13 -3.91
N LYS A 142 17.68 6.54 -3.26
CA LYS A 142 17.69 7.73 -2.39
C LYS A 142 17.33 8.99 -3.16
N GLU A 143 17.88 9.17 -4.35
CA GLU A 143 17.61 10.33 -5.21
C GLU A 143 16.14 10.38 -5.64
N GLU A 144 15.56 9.22 -6.00
CA GLU A 144 14.17 9.15 -6.38
C GLU A 144 13.25 9.44 -5.20
N CYS A 145 13.60 8.94 -4.00
CA CYS A 145 12.86 9.28 -2.78
C CYS A 145 12.88 10.80 -2.53
N GLU A 146 14.03 11.44 -2.67
CA GLU A 146 14.14 12.88 -2.49
C GLU A 146 13.27 13.66 -3.47
N ARG A 147 13.27 13.23 -4.74
CA ARG A 147 12.43 13.84 -5.78
C ARG A 147 10.95 13.74 -5.44
N LEU A 148 10.51 12.55 -5.07
CA LEU A 148 9.11 12.30 -4.73
C LEU A 148 8.71 12.99 -3.43
N LEU A 149 9.58 13.01 -2.43
CA LEU A 149 9.34 13.70 -1.17
C LEU A 149 9.07 15.18 -1.41
N LYS A 150 9.87 15.81 -2.27
CA LYS A 150 9.67 17.21 -2.62
C LYS A 150 8.31 17.43 -3.28
N MET A 151 7.92 16.55 -4.20
CA MET A 151 6.61 16.62 -4.85
C MET A 151 5.46 16.53 -3.83
N TRP A 152 5.54 15.58 -2.91
CA TRP A 152 4.48 15.37 -1.93
C TRP A 152 4.43 16.46 -0.87
N GLU A 153 5.57 17.01 -0.46
CA GLU A 153 5.64 18.15 0.45
C GLU A 153 4.99 19.39 -0.17
N ASP A 154 5.32 19.69 -1.42
CA ASP A 154 4.73 20.81 -2.14
C ASP A 154 3.22 20.62 -2.28
N SER A 155 2.78 19.39 -2.55
CA SER A 155 1.36 19.04 -2.66
C SER A 155 0.63 19.20 -1.31
N SER A 156 1.27 18.79 -0.21
CA SER A 156 0.66 18.87 1.12
C SER A 156 0.49 20.32 1.59
N LEU A 157 1.34 21.23 1.12
CA LEU A 157 1.21 22.66 1.43
C LEU A 157 -0.02 23.29 0.77
N ALA A 158 -0.59 22.63 -0.25
CA ALA A 158 -1.79 23.09 -0.92
C ALA A 158 -3.09 22.74 -0.18
N TYR A 159 -3.03 21.91 0.81
CA TYR A 159 -4.19 21.53 1.64
C TYR A 159 -4.31 22.51 2.84
#